data_3c7b96bcdd0170525e6417ec59f54931
#
_entry.id   3c7b96bcdd0170525e6417ec59f54931
#
_cell.length_a   1.000
_cell.length_b   1.000
_cell.length_c   1.000
_cell.angle_alpha   90.00
_cell.angle_beta   90.00
_cell.angle_gamma   90.00
#
_symmetry.space_group_name_H-M   'P 1'
#
loop_
_entity.id
_entity.type
_entity.pdbx_description
1 polymer ?
#
loop_
_entity_poly.entity_id
_entity_poly.type
_entity_poly.pdbx_seq_one_letter_code
_entity_poly.pdbx_strand_id
1 'polypeptide(L)'
;MKILGKRAVFAVLCLWLLSFPVEAARELVPVGQVIGLELRSGTVTVAGFDPQLGEAAKKAGLQEGDCIEKVNGKAVRCAEDVRAAVMAAHQPLELTVSRGGKRLSVTVRSSATEQGPKLGIYLRQGITGIGTVTWYDPETGSFGALGHGVNRPDGKLLQMTRGYAYTAKVAAVRKGISGQPGQLVGQVEDRSPLGELMCNTGRGVFGKTETGWQGKALPIGEGSQIRTGEATILSTVKDSTVREYSVEILKIYPKANQTGRNLLLKDKF
;
A
#
# COMPACT_ATOMS: atom_id res chain seq x y z
N MET A 1 -51.53 -21.07 45.23
CA MET A 1 -50.06 -21.16 45.03
C MET A 1 -49.60 -21.52 43.62
N LYS A 2 -50.43 -22.03 42.66
CA LYS A 2 -50.00 -22.45 41.32
C LYS A 2 -49.94 -21.30 40.25
N ILE A 3 -50.52 -20.15 40.49
CA ILE A 3 -50.58 -19.03 39.50
C ILE A 3 -49.39 -18.11 39.62
N LEU A 4 -48.78 -17.97 40.80
CA LEU A 4 -47.58 -17.15 41.05
C LEU A 4 -46.32 -17.70 40.36
N GLY A 5 -46.19 -19.03 40.30
CA GLY A 5 -45.04 -19.69 39.66
C GLY A 5 -45.03 -19.54 38.14
N LYS A 6 -46.22 -19.53 37.48
CA LYS A 6 -46.29 -19.36 36.01
C LYS A 6 -45.94 -17.90 35.57
N ARG A 7 -46.32 -16.89 36.38
CA ARG A 7 -45.98 -15.50 36.11
C ARG A 7 -44.50 -15.21 36.32
N ALA A 8 -43.86 -15.82 37.34
CA ALA A 8 -42.45 -15.70 37.59
C ALA A 8 -41.61 -16.36 36.47
N VAL A 9 -42.02 -17.55 35.99
CA VAL A 9 -41.34 -18.25 34.87
C VAL A 9 -41.47 -17.47 33.58
N PHE A 10 -42.64 -16.87 33.31
CA PHE A 10 -42.85 -16.04 32.12
C PHE A 10 -42.03 -14.74 32.16
N ALA A 11 -41.89 -14.09 33.32
CA ALA A 11 -41.07 -12.92 33.52
C ALA A 11 -39.55 -13.22 33.33
N VAL A 12 -39.08 -14.36 33.84
CA VAL A 12 -37.68 -14.82 33.63
C VAL A 12 -37.42 -15.15 32.17
N LEU A 13 -38.39 -15.79 31.49
CA LEU A 13 -38.26 -16.09 30.05
C LEU A 13 -38.25 -14.83 29.20
N CYS A 14 -39.05 -13.80 29.53
CA CYS A 14 -39.00 -12.48 28.86
C CYS A 14 -37.70 -11.74 29.12
N LEU A 15 -37.14 -11.80 30.34
CA LEU A 15 -35.82 -11.23 30.61
C LEU A 15 -34.69 -11.94 29.84
N TRP A 16 -34.79 -13.24 29.64
CA TRP A 16 -33.83 -14.03 28.86
C TRP A 16 -33.89 -13.69 27.36
N LEU A 17 -35.07 -13.38 26.82
CA LEU A 17 -35.27 -12.97 25.43
C LEU A 17 -34.75 -11.53 25.14
N LEU A 18 -34.55 -10.71 26.19
CA LEU A 18 -33.97 -9.37 26.08
C LEU A 18 -32.43 -9.35 26.15
N SER A 19 -31.79 -10.51 26.38
CA SER A 19 -30.35 -10.61 26.58
C SER A 19 -29.58 -11.10 25.34
N PHE A 20 -30.18 -11.05 24.14
CA PHE A 20 -29.38 -11.26 22.93
C PHE A 20 -28.48 -10.04 22.76
N PRO A 21 -27.14 -10.22 22.75
CA PRO A 21 -26.27 -9.14 22.41
C PRO A 21 -26.64 -8.71 20.97
N VAL A 22 -27.17 -7.52 20.83
CA VAL A 22 -27.23 -6.87 19.52
C VAL A 22 -25.78 -6.57 19.17
N GLU A 23 -25.21 -7.40 18.31
CA GLU A 23 -23.90 -7.14 17.76
C GLU A 23 -24.02 -5.82 16.98
N ALA A 24 -23.52 -4.74 17.55
CA ALA A 24 -23.54 -3.45 16.90
C ALA A 24 -22.76 -3.59 15.57
N ALA A 25 -23.43 -3.24 14.47
CA ALA A 25 -22.78 -3.24 13.17
C ALA A 25 -21.52 -2.39 13.26
N ARG A 26 -20.37 -2.95 12.88
CA ARG A 26 -19.11 -2.20 12.87
C ARG A 26 -19.24 -0.99 11.97
N GLU A 27 -18.86 0.16 12.48
CA GLU A 27 -18.93 1.44 11.76
C GLU A 27 -17.53 1.86 11.30
N LEU A 28 -17.45 2.41 10.10
CA LEU A 28 -16.22 2.95 9.53
C LEU A 28 -16.48 4.35 8.97
N VAL A 29 -15.46 5.18 8.99
CA VAL A 29 -15.47 6.49 8.32
C VAL A 29 -15.03 6.28 6.87
N PRO A 30 -15.88 6.54 5.85
CA PRO A 30 -15.45 6.60 4.46
C PRO A 30 -14.58 7.85 4.27
N VAL A 31 -13.44 7.73 3.57
CA VAL A 31 -12.42 8.79 3.55
C VAL A 31 -12.26 9.42 2.17
N GLY A 32 -11.76 8.72 1.17
CA GLY A 32 -11.55 9.27 -0.17
C GLY A 32 -10.32 10.20 -0.30
N GLN A 33 -9.51 10.39 0.74
CA GLN A 33 -8.34 11.27 0.72
C GLN A 33 -7.13 10.59 0.09
N VAL A 34 -6.40 11.36 -0.74
CA VAL A 34 -5.12 10.91 -1.28
C VAL A 34 -4.02 10.99 -0.21
N ILE A 35 -3.17 9.98 -0.17
CA ILE A 35 -1.99 9.89 0.69
C ILE A 35 -0.77 9.45 -0.13
N GLY A 36 0.41 9.83 0.34
CA GLY A 36 1.68 9.25 -0.10
C GLY A 36 1.89 7.90 0.58
N LEU A 37 2.36 6.93 -0.18
CA LEU A 37 2.67 5.59 0.30
C LEU A 37 4.14 5.29 0.07
N GLU A 38 4.84 4.81 1.08
CA GLU A 38 6.18 4.26 1.00
C GLU A 38 6.15 2.83 1.54
N LEU A 39 6.31 1.86 0.64
CA LEU A 39 6.38 0.44 1.00
C LEU A 39 7.82 -0.03 0.83
N ARG A 40 8.50 -0.35 1.93
CA ARG A 40 9.86 -0.91 1.92
C ARG A 40 9.80 -2.42 1.86
N SER A 41 10.65 -3.00 1.04
CA SER A 41 10.87 -4.45 1.01
C SER A 41 12.23 -4.77 1.62
N GLY A 42 12.42 -6.02 2.05
CA GLY A 42 13.75 -6.50 2.50
C GLY A 42 14.73 -6.74 1.35
N THR A 43 14.46 -6.20 0.16
CA THR A 43 15.30 -6.36 -1.03
C THR A 43 15.83 -5.02 -1.50
N VAL A 44 17.11 -4.97 -1.88
CA VAL A 44 17.78 -3.79 -2.43
C VAL A 44 18.01 -4.00 -3.91
N THR A 45 17.44 -3.13 -4.73
CA THR A 45 17.49 -3.28 -6.20
C THR A 45 18.30 -2.15 -6.82
N VAL A 46 19.09 -2.45 -7.82
CA VAL A 46 19.78 -1.46 -8.66
C VAL A 46 18.73 -0.70 -9.47
N ALA A 47 18.59 0.58 -9.20
CA ALA A 47 17.61 1.46 -9.86
C ALA A 47 18.21 2.25 -11.03
N GLY A 48 19.54 2.25 -11.14
CA GLY A 48 20.26 2.97 -12.19
C GLY A 48 21.74 3.13 -11.83
N PHE A 49 22.43 3.87 -12.65
CA PHE A 49 23.88 4.10 -12.55
C PHE A 49 24.19 5.59 -12.59
N ASP A 50 25.12 5.98 -11.76
CA ASP A 50 25.69 7.32 -11.80
C ASP A 50 26.44 7.54 -13.13
N PRO A 51 26.21 8.66 -13.85
CA PRO A 51 26.83 8.90 -15.14
C PRO A 51 28.37 8.91 -15.13
N GLN A 52 28.97 9.31 -14.02
CA GLN A 52 30.42 9.45 -13.88
C GLN A 52 31.07 8.26 -13.19
N LEU A 53 30.43 7.70 -12.17
CA LEU A 53 30.99 6.67 -11.30
C LEU A 53 30.49 5.24 -11.61
N GLY A 54 29.38 5.10 -12.36
CA GLY A 54 28.70 3.83 -12.56
C GLY A 54 29.28 2.94 -13.65
N GLU A 55 30.26 3.44 -14.42
CA GLU A 55 30.81 2.71 -15.57
C GLU A 55 31.47 1.38 -15.16
N ALA A 56 32.19 1.36 -14.03
CA ALA A 56 32.83 0.15 -13.52
C ALA A 56 31.78 -0.94 -13.16
N ALA A 57 30.66 -0.55 -12.56
CA ALA A 57 29.58 -1.47 -12.21
C ALA A 57 28.86 -2.00 -13.46
N LYS A 58 28.63 -1.17 -14.47
CA LYS A 58 28.07 -1.59 -15.77
C LYS A 58 28.99 -2.59 -16.48
N LYS A 59 30.30 -2.28 -16.59
CA LYS A 59 31.29 -3.17 -17.21
C LYS A 59 31.45 -4.50 -16.48
N ALA A 60 31.26 -4.50 -15.16
CA ALA A 60 31.24 -5.71 -14.35
C ALA A 60 29.97 -6.58 -14.59
N GLY A 61 29.00 -6.08 -15.34
CA GLY A 61 27.79 -6.81 -15.70
C GLY A 61 26.60 -6.60 -14.80
N LEU A 62 26.63 -5.60 -13.86
CA LEU A 62 25.43 -5.18 -13.14
C LEU A 62 24.41 -4.54 -14.10
N GLN A 63 23.15 -4.76 -13.83
CA GLN A 63 22.03 -4.21 -14.62
C GLN A 63 20.98 -3.58 -13.72
N GLU A 64 20.21 -2.65 -14.28
CA GLU A 64 19.00 -2.16 -13.63
C GLU A 64 18.03 -3.32 -13.41
N GLY A 65 17.42 -3.34 -12.21
CA GLY A 65 16.55 -4.43 -11.78
C GLY A 65 17.26 -5.57 -11.04
N ASP A 66 18.60 -5.62 -11.01
CA ASP A 66 19.31 -6.59 -10.19
C ASP A 66 18.98 -6.39 -8.71
N CYS A 67 18.58 -7.47 -8.04
CA CYS A 67 18.38 -7.47 -6.59
C CYS A 67 19.70 -7.91 -5.92
N ILE A 68 20.33 -7.03 -5.14
CA ILE A 68 21.54 -7.32 -4.39
C ILE A 68 21.18 -8.14 -3.15
N GLU A 69 21.59 -9.39 -3.10
CA GLU A 69 21.33 -10.29 -1.97
C GLU A 69 22.50 -10.31 -0.97
N LYS A 70 23.74 -10.22 -1.46
CA LYS A 70 24.96 -10.23 -0.63
C LYS A 70 26.03 -9.32 -1.20
N VAL A 71 26.89 -8.80 -0.31
CA VAL A 71 28.18 -8.17 -0.64
C VAL A 71 29.27 -8.86 0.17
N ASN A 72 30.28 -9.40 -0.50
CA ASN A 72 31.38 -10.19 0.10
C ASN A 72 30.84 -11.27 1.06
N GLY A 73 29.82 -12.02 0.61
CA GLY A 73 29.16 -13.09 1.37
C GLY A 73 28.22 -12.63 2.49
N LYS A 74 28.22 -11.36 2.89
CA LYS A 74 27.32 -10.81 3.91
C LYS A 74 25.96 -10.45 3.29
N ALA A 75 24.87 -10.87 3.94
CA ALA A 75 23.51 -10.59 3.48
C ALA A 75 23.19 -9.09 3.50
N VAL A 76 22.48 -8.63 2.49
CA VAL A 76 21.99 -7.24 2.32
C VAL A 76 20.48 -7.20 2.57
N ARG A 77 20.04 -6.33 3.46
CA ARG A 77 18.61 -6.08 3.78
C ARG A 77 18.17 -4.66 3.47
N CYS A 78 19.13 -3.74 3.45
CA CYS A 78 18.90 -2.33 3.19
C CYS A 78 20.05 -1.70 2.40
N ALA A 79 19.83 -0.50 1.87
CA ALA A 79 20.83 0.23 1.11
C ALA A 79 22.06 0.60 1.97
N GLU A 80 21.83 0.80 3.28
CA GLU A 80 22.88 1.06 4.26
C GLU A 80 23.84 -0.12 4.42
N ASP A 81 23.34 -1.37 4.35
CA ASP A 81 24.18 -2.57 4.38
C ASP A 81 25.14 -2.60 3.18
N VAL A 82 24.65 -2.23 1.98
CA VAL A 82 25.50 -2.11 0.78
C VAL A 82 26.56 -1.04 0.97
N ARG A 83 26.15 0.14 1.46
CA ARG A 83 27.09 1.25 1.70
C ARG A 83 28.16 0.87 2.72
N ALA A 84 27.75 0.30 3.85
CA ALA A 84 28.68 -0.15 4.90
C ALA A 84 29.66 -1.20 4.37
N ALA A 85 29.18 -2.17 3.58
CA ALA A 85 30.03 -3.19 2.97
C ALA A 85 31.03 -2.60 1.97
N VAL A 86 30.63 -1.61 1.16
CA VAL A 86 31.50 -0.89 0.22
C VAL A 86 32.58 -0.09 0.95
N MET A 87 32.20 0.59 2.05
CA MET A 87 33.15 1.37 2.86
C MET A 87 34.19 0.50 3.59
N ALA A 88 33.79 -0.69 4.04
CA ALA A 88 34.66 -1.59 4.83
C ALA A 88 35.50 -2.55 3.97
N ALA A 89 35.25 -2.61 2.66
CA ALA A 89 35.84 -3.68 1.84
C ALA A 89 37.20 -3.33 1.25
N HIS A 90 38.09 -4.30 1.28
CA HIS A 90 39.21 -4.33 0.37
C HIS A 90 38.73 -4.72 -1.03
N GLN A 91 39.22 -4.05 -2.05
CA GLN A 91 38.85 -4.25 -3.46
C GLN A 91 39.45 -5.55 -4.06
N PRO A 92 38.75 -6.22 -4.98
CA PRO A 92 37.38 -5.96 -5.52
C PRO A 92 36.27 -6.49 -4.61
N LEU A 93 35.05 -6.02 -4.85
CA LEU A 93 33.83 -6.44 -4.17
C LEU A 93 33.13 -7.58 -4.93
N GLU A 94 32.74 -8.62 -4.24
CA GLU A 94 31.89 -9.67 -4.79
C GLU A 94 30.44 -9.44 -4.41
N LEU A 95 29.58 -9.23 -5.41
CA LEU A 95 28.14 -9.04 -5.25
C LEU A 95 27.41 -10.31 -5.68
N THR A 96 26.59 -10.88 -4.79
CA THR A 96 25.58 -11.86 -5.20
C THR A 96 24.30 -11.13 -5.53
N VAL A 97 23.87 -11.23 -6.78
CA VAL A 97 22.63 -10.59 -7.25
C VAL A 97 21.64 -11.63 -7.78
N SER A 98 20.35 -11.32 -7.67
CA SER A 98 19.27 -12.07 -8.30
C SER A 98 18.74 -11.28 -9.49
N ARG A 99 18.74 -11.88 -10.68
CA ARG A 99 18.23 -11.35 -11.96
C ARG A 99 17.29 -12.36 -12.59
N GLY A 100 16.00 -11.99 -12.76
CA GLY A 100 15.00 -12.91 -13.32
C GLY A 100 14.87 -14.24 -12.56
N GLY A 101 15.09 -14.23 -11.24
CA GLY A 101 15.06 -15.42 -10.38
C GLY A 101 16.34 -16.28 -10.39
N LYS A 102 17.35 -15.92 -11.18
CA LYS A 102 18.66 -16.58 -11.19
C LYS A 102 19.66 -15.80 -10.34
N ARG A 103 20.48 -16.52 -9.55
CA ARG A 103 21.59 -15.94 -8.79
C ARG A 103 22.83 -15.84 -9.66
N LEU A 104 23.46 -14.68 -9.61
CA LEU A 104 24.70 -14.37 -10.34
C LEU A 104 25.72 -13.79 -9.36
N SER A 105 27.00 -14.10 -9.57
CA SER A 105 28.11 -13.41 -8.88
C SER A 105 28.67 -12.36 -9.82
N VAL A 106 28.82 -11.14 -9.33
CA VAL A 106 29.36 -9.99 -10.08
C VAL A 106 30.48 -9.38 -9.27
N THR A 107 31.68 -9.33 -9.84
CA THR A 107 32.87 -8.73 -9.21
C THR A 107 33.02 -7.28 -9.68
N VAL A 108 32.91 -6.32 -8.75
CA VAL A 108 32.94 -4.89 -9.06
C VAL A 108 34.05 -4.20 -8.28
N ARG A 109 34.69 -3.22 -8.90
CA ARG A 109 35.56 -2.26 -8.20
C ARG A 109 34.78 -0.97 -7.92
N SER A 110 34.91 -0.45 -6.71
CA SER A 110 34.37 0.87 -6.39
C SER A 110 35.31 1.97 -6.89
N SER A 111 34.75 3.14 -7.18
CA SER A 111 35.49 4.35 -7.48
C SER A 111 35.80 5.10 -6.18
N ALA A 112 37.06 5.54 -6.02
CA ALA A 112 37.43 6.39 -4.90
C ALA A 112 36.84 7.79 -5.08
N THR A 113 36.23 8.33 -4.02
CA THR A 113 35.71 9.70 -4.00
C THR A 113 36.14 10.39 -2.70
N GLU A 114 36.02 11.70 -2.62
CA GLU A 114 36.29 12.48 -1.40
C GLU A 114 35.44 12.00 -0.18
N GLN A 115 34.28 11.43 -0.45
CA GLN A 115 33.35 10.90 0.57
C GLN A 115 33.56 9.39 0.83
N GLY A 116 34.64 8.80 0.32
CA GLY A 116 34.93 7.37 0.38
C GLY A 116 34.57 6.60 -0.89
N PRO A 117 34.79 5.27 -0.88
CA PRO A 117 34.53 4.43 -2.06
C PRO A 117 33.03 4.36 -2.39
N LYS A 118 32.69 4.43 -3.69
CA LYS A 118 31.32 4.33 -4.22
C LYS A 118 31.26 3.35 -5.39
N LEU A 119 30.16 2.59 -5.48
CA LEU A 119 29.88 1.72 -6.63
C LEU A 119 29.31 2.47 -7.83
N GLY A 120 28.90 3.73 -7.65
CA GLY A 120 28.24 4.50 -8.70
C GLY A 120 26.90 3.93 -9.14
N ILE A 121 26.15 3.30 -8.23
CA ILE A 121 24.82 2.76 -8.47
C ILE A 121 23.78 3.48 -7.63
N TYR A 122 22.60 3.68 -8.19
CA TYR A 122 21.43 4.10 -7.46
C TYR A 122 20.69 2.87 -6.95
N LEU A 123 20.37 2.87 -5.66
CA LEU A 123 19.67 1.77 -5.02
C LEU A 123 18.22 2.18 -4.70
N ARG A 124 17.31 1.26 -4.96
CA ARG A 124 15.91 1.37 -4.58
C ARG A 124 15.54 0.26 -3.61
N GLN A 125 14.86 0.64 -2.54
CA GLN A 125 14.40 -0.29 -1.51
C GLN A 125 12.91 -0.10 -1.30
N GLY A 126 12.10 -0.74 -2.14
CA GLY A 126 10.65 -0.63 -2.07
C GLY A 126 10.04 0.20 -3.19
N ILE A 127 8.81 0.61 -2.97
CA ILE A 127 7.97 1.36 -3.90
C ILE A 127 7.38 2.55 -3.17
N THR A 128 7.45 3.71 -3.81
CA THR A 128 6.75 4.92 -3.38
C THR A 128 5.69 5.27 -4.42
N GLY A 129 4.59 5.82 -3.96
CA GLY A 129 3.50 6.24 -4.83
C GLY A 129 2.45 7.01 -4.06
N ILE A 130 1.32 7.25 -4.71
CA ILE A 130 0.13 7.77 -4.05
C ILE A 130 -0.97 6.72 -4.04
N GLY A 131 -1.84 6.81 -3.05
CA GLY A 131 -3.03 5.98 -2.92
C GLY A 131 -4.18 6.77 -2.33
N THR A 132 -5.39 6.23 -2.43
CA THR A 132 -6.55 6.81 -1.78
C THR A 132 -6.93 5.96 -0.58
N VAL A 133 -7.07 6.60 0.59
CA VAL A 133 -7.65 5.96 1.76
C VAL A 133 -9.13 5.76 1.51
N THR A 134 -9.60 4.54 1.63
CA THR A 134 -10.99 4.18 1.39
C THR A 134 -11.84 4.24 2.64
N TRP A 135 -11.27 3.80 3.76
CA TRP A 135 -11.96 3.79 5.05
C TRP A 135 -10.99 3.96 6.22
N TYR A 136 -11.52 4.42 7.33
CA TYR A 136 -10.85 4.56 8.62
C TYR A 136 -11.75 4.03 9.73
N ASP A 137 -11.16 3.29 10.64
CA ASP A 137 -11.80 2.76 11.84
C ASP A 137 -11.39 3.62 13.05
N PRO A 138 -12.28 4.45 13.60
CA PRO A 138 -11.96 5.35 14.70
C PRO A 138 -11.71 4.62 16.03
N GLU A 139 -12.19 3.38 16.19
CA GLU A 139 -11.99 2.60 17.42
C GLU A 139 -10.59 2.01 17.50
N THR A 140 -10.06 1.55 16.36
CA THR A 140 -8.77 0.85 16.31
C THR A 140 -7.63 1.67 15.72
N GLY A 141 -7.93 2.83 15.12
CA GLY A 141 -6.98 3.63 14.36
C GLY A 141 -6.56 2.99 13.04
N SER A 142 -7.21 1.89 12.64
CA SER A 142 -6.88 1.16 11.42
C SER A 142 -7.45 1.85 10.19
N PHE A 143 -6.76 1.76 9.07
CA PHE A 143 -7.25 2.26 7.79
C PHE A 143 -6.92 1.32 6.63
N GLY A 144 -7.70 1.42 5.56
CA GLY A 144 -7.44 0.73 4.31
C GLY A 144 -7.31 1.70 3.14
N ALA A 145 -6.38 1.41 2.22
CA ALA A 145 -6.11 2.22 1.05
C ALA A 145 -5.98 1.37 -0.21
N LEU A 146 -6.18 1.97 -1.38
CA LEU A 146 -6.04 1.48 -2.75
C LEU A 146 -7.14 0.52 -3.23
N GLY A 147 -7.57 -0.48 -2.49
CA GLY A 147 -8.45 -1.55 -2.99
C GLY A 147 -7.75 -2.59 -3.88
N HIS A 148 -6.43 -2.52 -4.05
CA HIS A 148 -5.57 -3.49 -4.72
C HIS A 148 -4.17 -3.48 -4.11
N GLY A 149 -3.41 -4.54 -4.31
CA GLY A 149 -2.04 -4.61 -3.83
C GLY A 149 -1.07 -3.76 -4.64
N VAL A 150 0.02 -3.38 -4.00
CA VAL A 150 1.19 -2.79 -4.66
C VAL A 150 2.09 -3.91 -5.13
N ASN A 151 2.33 -3.96 -6.43
CA ASN A 151 3.12 -5.00 -7.07
C ASN A 151 4.51 -4.48 -7.45
N ARG A 152 5.46 -5.40 -7.48
CA ARG A 152 6.79 -5.17 -8.06
C ARG A 152 6.68 -5.09 -9.60
N PRO A 153 7.73 -4.62 -10.29
CA PRO A 153 7.76 -4.57 -11.76
C PRO A 153 7.51 -5.92 -12.45
N ASP A 154 7.81 -7.05 -11.76
CA ASP A 154 7.54 -8.40 -12.26
C ASP A 154 6.08 -8.84 -12.08
N GLY A 155 5.19 -7.94 -11.64
CA GLY A 155 3.77 -8.19 -11.43
C GLY A 155 3.41 -8.91 -10.12
N LYS A 156 4.39 -9.37 -9.36
CA LYS A 156 4.16 -10.05 -8.08
C LYS A 156 3.93 -9.06 -6.96
N LEU A 157 3.10 -9.44 -6.00
CA LEU A 157 2.85 -8.63 -4.81
C LEU A 157 4.15 -8.29 -4.08
N LEU A 158 4.35 -7.01 -3.77
CA LEU A 158 5.50 -6.56 -3.00
C LEU A 158 5.41 -7.10 -1.56
N GLN A 159 6.40 -7.90 -1.17
CA GLN A 159 6.56 -8.35 0.21
C GLN A 159 7.09 -7.18 1.03
N MET A 160 6.19 -6.51 1.73
CA MET A 160 6.51 -5.34 2.54
C MET A 160 7.09 -5.77 3.88
N THR A 161 8.20 -5.18 4.29
CA THR A 161 8.81 -5.36 5.62
C THR A 161 8.51 -4.18 6.54
N ARG A 162 8.32 -3.00 5.97
CA ARG A 162 7.95 -1.76 6.65
C ARG A 162 7.28 -0.82 5.66
N GLY A 163 6.40 0.04 6.13
CA GLY A 163 5.83 1.06 5.27
C GLY A 163 5.27 2.23 6.05
N TYR A 164 5.09 3.35 5.36
CA TYR A 164 4.58 4.58 5.92
C TYR A 164 3.59 5.24 4.98
N ALA A 165 2.59 5.87 5.57
CA ALA A 165 1.68 6.77 4.90
C ALA A 165 2.07 8.22 5.22
N TYR A 166 1.92 9.12 4.26
CA TYR A 166 2.26 10.54 4.38
C TYR A 166 1.12 11.39 3.84
N THR A 167 1.02 12.62 4.34
CA THR A 167 0.12 13.61 3.75
C THR A 167 0.55 13.93 2.32
N ALA A 168 -0.41 13.92 1.40
CA ALA A 168 -0.15 14.20 -0.01
C ALA A 168 -1.30 14.99 -0.64
N LYS A 169 -0.99 15.65 -1.75
CA LYS A 169 -1.96 16.33 -2.63
C LYS A 169 -1.85 15.83 -4.06
N VAL A 170 -2.92 15.98 -4.81
CA VAL A 170 -2.93 15.75 -6.25
C VAL A 170 -2.27 16.94 -6.93
N ALA A 171 -1.12 16.71 -7.55
CA ALA A 171 -0.37 17.73 -8.31
C ALA A 171 -0.82 17.79 -9.78
N ALA A 172 -1.19 16.66 -10.37
CA ALA A 172 -1.69 16.59 -11.74
C ALA A 172 -2.57 15.36 -11.96
N VAL A 173 -3.41 15.43 -13.00
CA VAL A 173 -4.25 14.32 -13.44
C VAL A 173 -3.91 14.02 -14.91
N ARG A 174 -3.51 12.80 -15.18
CA ARG A 174 -3.43 12.28 -16.55
C ARG A 174 -4.76 11.61 -16.86
N LYS A 175 -5.51 12.18 -17.80
CA LYS A 175 -6.78 11.61 -18.22
C LYS A 175 -6.57 10.24 -18.89
N GLY A 176 -7.45 9.29 -18.57
CA GLY A 176 -7.47 8.00 -19.26
C GLY A 176 -7.93 8.13 -20.69
N ILE A 177 -7.40 7.27 -21.55
CA ILE A 177 -7.87 7.05 -22.92
C ILE A 177 -8.20 5.57 -23.10
N SER A 178 -8.91 5.22 -24.17
CA SER A 178 -9.27 3.81 -24.41
C SER A 178 -8.03 2.91 -24.38
N GLY A 179 -8.05 1.88 -23.52
CA GLY A 179 -6.94 0.96 -23.30
C GLY A 179 -5.83 1.45 -22.34
N GLN A 180 -5.86 2.71 -21.90
CA GLN A 180 -4.92 3.26 -20.93
C GLN A 180 -5.68 3.97 -19.81
N PRO A 181 -5.69 3.42 -18.59
CA PRO A 181 -6.37 4.04 -17.46
C PRO A 181 -5.74 5.38 -17.08
N GLY A 182 -6.56 6.30 -16.62
CA GLY A 182 -6.10 7.57 -16.07
C GLY A 182 -5.22 7.36 -14.83
N GLN A 183 -4.41 8.36 -14.52
CA GLN A 183 -3.49 8.34 -13.39
C GLN A 183 -3.50 9.68 -12.66
N LEU A 184 -3.60 9.62 -11.33
CA LEU A 184 -3.31 10.75 -10.46
C LEU A 184 -1.81 10.83 -10.22
N VAL A 185 -1.26 12.02 -10.34
CA VAL A 185 0.12 12.33 -9.96
C VAL A 185 0.05 13.12 -8.66
N GLY A 186 0.63 12.58 -7.59
CA GLY A 186 0.62 13.21 -6.29
C GLY A 186 2.00 13.72 -5.87
N GLN A 187 1.96 14.60 -4.89
CA GLN A 187 3.13 15.12 -4.21
C GLN A 187 2.95 14.97 -2.71
N VAL A 188 3.92 14.36 -2.04
CA VAL A 188 3.98 14.31 -0.57
C VAL A 188 4.23 15.73 -0.06
N GLU A 189 3.43 16.17 0.91
CA GLU A 189 3.49 17.52 1.47
C GLU A 189 4.41 17.59 2.69
N ASP A 190 4.35 16.55 3.54
CA ASP A 190 5.17 16.44 4.74
C ASP A 190 5.88 15.09 4.78
N ARG A 191 7.10 15.10 5.29
CA ARG A 191 7.90 13.89 5.52
C ARG A 191 7.64 13.23 6.87
N SER A 192 6.82 13.85 7.72
CA SER A 192 6.36 13.23 8.95
C SER A 192 5.30 12.17 8.61
N PRO A 193 5.47 10.92 9.04
CA PRO A 193 4.50 9.88 8.75
C PRO A 193 3.13 10.22 9.36
N LEU A 194 2.09 10.15 8.54
CA LEU A 194 0.69 10.18 8.96
C LEU A 194 0.28 8.90 9.69
N GLY A 195 0.91 7.78 9.33
CA GLY A 195 0.65 6.47 9.90
C GLY A 195 1.63 5.42 9.40
N GLU A 196 1.60 4.26 10.03
CA GLU A 196 2.41 3.10 9.67
C GLU A 196 1.58 2.10 8.85
N LEU A 197 2.17 1.58 7.77
CA LEU A 197 1.56 0.52 6.97
C LEU A 197 1.92 -0.83 7.57
N MET A 198 0.91 -1.64 7.81
CA MET A 198 1.04 -2.94 8.47
C MET A 198 1.15 -4.09 7.47
N CYS A 199 0.41 -4.02 6.36
CA CYS A 199 0.48 -5.05 5.32
C CYS A 199 0.07 -4.54 3.94
N ASN A 200 0.63 -5.20 2.93
CA ASN A 200 0.27 -5.09 1.52
C ASN A 200 -0.33 -6.43 1.08
N THR A 201 -1.56 -6.42 0.65
CA THR A 201 -2.31 -7.62 0.23
C THR A 201 -2.89 -7.43 -1.16
N GLY A 202 -3.40 -8.50 -1.78
CA GLY A 202 -4.11 -8.39 -3.07
C GLY A 202 -5.39 -7.54 -3.02
N ARG A 203 -5.90 -7.21 -1.82
CA ARG A 203 -7.11 -6.41 -1.62
C ARG A 203 -6.83 -4.96 -1.27
N GLY A 204 -5.59 -4.61 -0.99
CA GLY A 204 -5.20 -3.25 -0.62
C GLY A 204 -4.02 -3.19 0.33
N VAL A 205 -3.68 -1.97 0.70
CA VAL A 205 -2.67 -1.65 1.72
C VAL A 205 -3.40 -1.22 2.98
N PHE A 206 -3.02 -1.78 4.11
CA PHE A 206 -3.65 -1.52 5.40
C PHE A 206 -2.62 -1.00 6.39
N GLY A 207 -3.05 -0.07 7.24
CA GLY A 207 -2.18 0.60 8.20
C GLY A 207 -2.90 1.03 9.47
N LYS A 208 -2.16 1.71 10.33
CA LYS A 208 -2.66 2.37 11.54
C LYS A 208 -2.17 3.82 11.61
N THR A 209 -2.99 4.67 12.19
CA THR A 209 -2.67 6.08 12.46
C THR A 209 -3.24 6.49 13.81
N GLU A 210 -2.58 7.44 14.45
CA GLU A 210 -3.06 8.04 15.70
C GLU A 210 -3.88 9.31 15.44
N THR A 211 -3.66 9.97 14.31
CA THR A 211 -4.34 11.22 13.96
C THR A 211 -5.69 11.01 13.31
N GLY A 212 -5.86 9.92 12.56
CA GLY A 212 -7.12 9.55 11.91
C GLY A 212 -7.63 10.53 10.85
N TRP A 213 -8.85 10.30 10.42
CA TRP A 213 -9.61 11.17 9.51
C TRP A 213 -10.94 11.55 10.13
N GLN A 214 -11.33 12.82 9.96
CA GLN A 214 -12.63 13.32 10.38
C GLN A 214 -13.71 12.89 9.39
N GLY A 215 -14.88 12.53 9.90
CA GLY A 215 -16.04 12.14 9.10
C GLY A 215 -17.11 11.44 9.93
N LYS A 216 -18.27 11.27 9.33
CA LYS A 216 -19.35 10.49 9.95
C LYS A 216 -19.06 9.01 9.78
N ALA A 217 -18.98 8.27 10.88
CA ALA A 217 -18.93 6.82 10.85
C ALA A 217 -20.27 6.28 10.31
N LEU A 218 -20.19 5.28 9.44
CA LEU A 218 -21.34 4.62 8.82
C LEU A 218 -21.23 3.12 9.05
N PRO A 219 -22.36 2.42 9.26
CA PRO A 219 -22.35 0.97 9.38
C PRO A 219 -21.87 0.31 8.09
N ILE A 220 -21.06 -0.72 8.22
CA ILE A 220 -20.58 -1.49 7.08
C ILE A 220 -21.74 -2.31 6.52
N GLY A 221 -22.04 -2.10 5.23
CA GLY A 221 -22.99 -2.94 4.51
C GLY A 221 -22.38 -4.28 4.08
N GLU A 222 -23.16 -5.32 4.14
CA GLU A 222 -22.78 -6.63 3.60
C GLU A 222 -22.90 -6.66 2.08
N GLY A 223 -22.08 -7.48 1.41
CA GLY A 223 -22.11 -7.65 -0.04
C GLY A 223 -23.49 -8.05 -0.58
N SER A 224 -24.30 -8.78 0.20
CA SER A 224 -25.67 -9.15 -0.10
C SER A 224 -26.67 -7.98 -0.10
N GLN A 225 -26.32 -6.87 0.54
CA GLN A 225 -27.14 -5.67 0.64
C GLN A 225 -26.90 -4.69 -0.51
N ILE A 226 -25.84 -4.89 -1.30
CA ILE A 226 -25.54 -4.01 -2.43
C ILE A 226 -26.68 -4.11 -3.47
N ARG A 227 -27.11 -2.96 -3.99
CA ARG A 227 -28.16 -2.86 -5.03
C ARG A 227 -27.66 -1.99 -6.17
N THR A 228 -28.20 -2.21 -7.35
CA THR A 228 -28.04 -1.29 -8.49
C THR A 228 -28.78 0.02 -8.20
N GLY A 229 -28.33 1.11 -8.77
CA GLY A 229 -28.91 2.43 -8.59
C GLY A 229 -27.90 3.48 -8.12
N GLU A 230 -28.41 4.56 -7.58
CA GLU A 230 -27.60 5.71 -7.15
C GLU A 230 -26.70 5.38 -5.97
N ALA A 231 -25.48 5.89 -6.03
CA ALA A 231 -24.49 5.80 -4.97
C ALA A 231 -23.58 7.03 -4.98
N THR A 232 -22.89 7.25 -3.87
CA THR A 232 -21.91 8.33 -3.73
C THR A 232 -20.53 7.73 -3.49
N ILE A 233 -19.52 8.27 -4.15
CA ILE A 233 -18.11 7.97 -3.87
C ILE A 233 -17.42 9.23 -3.35
N LEU A 234 -16.46 9.03 -2.44
CA LEU A 234 -15.55 10.07 -1.97
C LEU A 234 -14.23 9.94 -2.69
N SER A 235 -13.70 11.04 -3.21
CA SER A 235 -12.40 11.02 -3.89
C SER A 235 -11.73 12.39 -3.86
N THR A 236 -10.41 12.38 -3.89
CA THR A 236 -9.57 13.57 -4.10
C THR A 236 -9.07 13.53 -5.54
N VAL A 237 -9.55 14.44 -6.38
CA VAL A 237 -9.09 14.56 -7.80
C VAL A 237 -8.34 15.85 -8.06
N LYS A 238 -8.36 16.79 -7.12
CA LYS A 238 -7.65 18.06 -7.21
C LYS A 238 -7.20 18.50 -5.82
N ASP A 239 -5.97 18.97 -5.71
CA ASP A 239 -5.35 19.42 -4.47
C ASP A 239 -5.39 18.33 -3.38
N SER A 240 -5.78 18.66 -2.15
CA SER A 240 -6.00 17.74 -1.03
C SER A 240 -7.48 17.64 -0.63
N THR A 241 -8.38 18.22 -1.42
CA THR A 241 -9.80 18.32 -1.07
C THR A 241 -10.58 17.08 -1.48
N VAL A 242 -11.16 16.40 -0.51
CA VAL A 242 -12.10 15.29 -0.74
C VAL A 242 -13.45 15.87 -1.20
N ARG A 243 -14.02 15.28 -2.22
CA ARG A 243 -15.35 15.66 -2.75
C ARG A 243 -16.22 14.43 -2.93
N GLU A 244 -17.52 14.66 -2.87
CA GLU A 244 -18.53 13.66 -3.17
C GLU A 244 -18.85 13.67 -4.67
N TYR A 245 -18.95 12.47 -5.25
CA TYR A 245 -19.30 12.27 -6.65
C TYR A 245 -20.46 11.29 -6.73
N SER A 246 -21.54 11.72 -7.40
CA SER A 246 -22.68 10.86 -7.67
C SER A 246 -22.36 9.88 -8.78
N VAL A 247 -22.60 8.62 -8.53
CA VAL A 247 -22.42 7.53 -9.50
C VAL A 247 -23.65 6.65 -9.53
N GLU A 248 -23.76 5.83 -10.56
CA GLU A 248 -24.79 4.81 -10.66
C GLU A 248 -24.15 3.42 -10.71
N ILE A 249 -24.56 2.54 -9.80
CA ILE A 249 -24.19 1.12 -9.83
C ILE A 249 -25.03 0.45 -10.91
N LEU A 250 -24.42 0.19 -12.07
CA LEU A 250 -25.11 -0.43 -13.21
C LEU A 250 -25.21 -1.94 -13.08
N LYS A 251 -24.16 -2.57 -12.53
CA LYS A 251 -24.09 -4.02 -12.45
C LYS A 251 -23.25 -4.48 -11.25
N ILE A 252 -23.72 -5.55 -10.62
CA ILE A 252 -23.06 -6.24 -9.52
C ILE A 252 -22.66 -7.62 -10.01
N TYR A 253 -21.42 -8.02 -9.76
CA TYR A 253 -20.90 -9.35 -10.06
C TYR A 253 -20.72 -10.09 -8.74
N PRO A 254 -21.55 -11.09 -8.41
CA PRO A 254 -21.47 -11.84 -7.13
C PRO A 254 -20.11 -12.52 -6.91
N LYS A 255 -19.48 -12.94 -8.02
CA LYS A 255 -18.06 -13.34 -8.07
C LYS A 255 -17.33 -12.30 -8.88
N ALA A 256 -16.09 -11.96 -8.49
CA ALA A 256 -15.26 -11.06 -9.28
C ALA A 256 -15.25 -11.52 -10.75
N ASN A 257 -15.45 -10.56 -11.66
CA ASN A 257 -15.39 -10.85 -13.09
C ASN A 257 -13.96 -11.24 -13.50
N GLN A 258 -13.74 -11.52 -14.79
CA GLN A 258 -12.40 -11.87 -15.33
C GLN A 258 -11.32 -10.82 -15.03
N THR A 259 -11.71 -9.58 -14.76
CA THR A 259 -10.79 -8.48 -14.37
C THR A 259 -10.66 -8.30 -12.87
N GLY A 260 -11.24 -9.20 -12.05
CA GLY A 260 -11.22 -9.12 -10.59
C GLY A 260 -12.15 -8.07 -9.97
N ARG A 261 -13.10 -7.53 -10.75
CA ARG A 261 -14.01 -6.45 -10.34
C ARG A 261 -15.39 -6.98 -9.96
N ASN A 262 -15.99 -6.39 -8.93
CA ASN A 262 -17.30 -6.77 -8.43
C ASN A 262 -18.42 -5.80 -8.80
N LEU A 263 -18.10 -4.55 -9.14
CA LEU A 263 -19.07 -3.51 -9.48
C LEU A 263 -18.74 -2.88 -10.83
N LEU A 264 -19.77 -2.54 -11.60
CA LEU A 264 -19.70 -1.64 -12.74
C LEU A 264 -20.41 -0.34 -12.36
N LEU A 265 -19.66 0.74 -12.35
CA LEU A 265 -20.16 2.08 -12.03
C LEU A 265 -20.20 2.93 -13.28
N LYS A 266 -21.19 3.82 -13.36
CA LYS A 266 -21.27 4.88 -14.36
C LYS A 266 -21.20 6.22 -13.63
N ASP A 267 -20.36 7.07 -14.14
CA ASP A 267 -20.28 8.46 -13.72
C ASP A 267 -21.52 9.24 -14.19
N LYS A 268 -22.01 10.17 -13.38
CA LYS A 268 -23.16 11.01 -13.67
C LYS A 268 -22.76 12.45 -14.07
N PHE A 269 -21.48 12.66 -14.47
CA PHE A 269 -21.00 13.96 -14.96
C PHE A 269 -21.31 14.18 -16.42
#